data_8fcee7f4c73de79454cda41ab1b5b13e
#
_entry.id   8fcee7f4c73de79454cda41ab1b5b13e
#
_cell.length_a   1.000
_cell.length_b   1.000
_cell.length_c   1.000
_cell.angle_alpha   90.00
_cell.angle_beta   90.00
_cell.angle_gamma   90.00
#
_symmetry.space_group_name_H-M   'P 1'
#
loop_
_entity.id
_entity.type
_entity.pdbx_description
1 polymer ?
#
loop_
_entity_poly.entity_id
_entity_poly.type
_entity_poly.pdbx_seq_one_letter_code
_entity_poly.pdbx_strand_id
1 'polypeptide(L)'
;VYTQKKQGGGWMSRGLEVTTSYAIVFDPFNRDHAFIATTDIGLMESNDGAESWSSATVNNGIPRSWINSTYWLTFDPQVKGKAWAAMSGTHDLPRPKMWRRSGISNYKGGILVTENSGASWQPVSADIGEAAITHILIDPLSAKNNRTLYACAFGKGVYKSTDGGKTWQQKNNGIEGKEPFAWRITRREQDGVLFLVVCRRGEDGSIGNEGDGAVYRSDDGAETWKKMLLPQETNGPMSLV
;
A
#
# COMPACT_ATOMS: atom_id res chain seq x y z
N VAL A 1 -14.57 20.42 11.27
CA VAL A 1 -13.91 19.29 11.91
C VAL A 1 -13.70 19.65 13.37
N TYR A 2 -14.26 18.88 14.26
CA TYR A 2 -14.10 19.08 15.69
C TYR A 2 -13.26 17.94 16.24
N THR A 3 -11.94 18.17 16.38
CA THR A 3 -11.05 17.25 17.08
C THR A 3 -10.88 17.71 18.52
N GLN A 4 -10.91 16.78 19.44
CA GLN A 4 -10.67 17.03 20.85
C GLN A 4 -9.49 16.18 21.32
N LYS A 5 -8.54 16.81 22.00
CA LYS A 5 -7.42 16.09 22.62
C LYS A 5 -7.91 15.28 23.80
N LYS A 6 -7.59 14.00 23.84
CA LYS A 6 -7.91 13.12 24.97
C LYS A 6 -6.91 13.33 26.09
N GLN A 7 -7.34 13.18 27.32
CA GLN A 7 -6.45 13.16 28.49
C GLN A 7 -5.52 11.93 28.36
N GLY A 8 -4.23 12.15 28.42
CA GLY A 8 -3.22 11.09 28.20
C GLY A 8 -2.65 11.00 26.77
N GLY A 9 -3.06 11.87 25.86
CA GLY A 9 -2.62 11.91 24.46
C GLY A 9 -3.68 11.42 23.48
N GLY A 10 -3.38 11.46 22.20
CA GLY A 10 -4.33 11.12 21.15
C GLY A 10 -5.39 12.20 20.88
N TRP A 11 -6.17 11.99 19.84
CA TRP A 11 -7.22 12.90 19.37
C TRP A 11 -8.51 12.14 19.13
N MET A 12 -9.64 12.72 19.52
CA MET A 12 -10.97 12.25 19.15
C MET A 12 -11.53 13.16 18.08
N SER A 13 -11.97 12.60 16.97
CA SER A 13 -12.73 13.34 15.97
C SER A 13 -14.22 13.28 16.29
N ARG A 14 -14.87 14.43 16.27
CA ARG A 14 -16.33 14.54 16.38
C ARG A 14 -16.89 15.19 15.12
N GLY A 15 -16.57 14.63 13.98
CA GLY A 15 -17.01 15.20 12.73
C GLY A 15 -16.38 14.53 11.52
N LEU A 16 -16.67 15.06 10.36
CA LEU A 16 -16.14 14.58 9.09
C LEU A 16 -14.73 15.10 8.89
N GLU A 17 -13.76 14.20 8.83
CA GLU A 17 -12.39 14.51 8.40
C GLU A 17 -12.34 14.53 6.86
N VAL A 18 -11.79 15.60 6.29
CA VAL A 18 -11.67 15.74 4.83
C VAL A 18 -10.34 15.14 4.38
N THR A 19 -10.19 13.83 4.53
CA THR A 19 -9.08 13.07 3.94
C THR A 19 -9.55 11.71 3.49
N THR A 20 -8.84 11.11 2.53
CA THR A 20 -9.16 9.76 2.07
C THR A 20 -8.45 8.75 2.93
N SER A 21 -9.21 7.85 3.55
CA SER A 21 -8.69 6.67 4.23
C SER A 21 -8.70 5.49 3.27
N TYR A 22 -7.55 4.83 3.14
CA TYR A 22 -7.39 3.66 2.24
C TYR A 22 -7.63 2.34 2.95
N ALA A 23 -7.29 2.28 4.24
CA ALA A 23 -7.47 1.09 5.05
C ALA A 23 -7.54 1.45 6.53
N ILE A 24 -8.34 0.68 7.29
CA ILE A 24 -8.28 0.58 8.75
C ILE A 24 -7.85 -0.84 9.04
N VAL A 25 -6.74 -1.01 9.76
CA VAL A 25 -6.14 -2.31 10.00
C VAL A 25 -5.94 -2.52 11.49
N PHE A 26 -6.55 -3.58 12.03
CA PHE A 26 -6.45 -3.94 13.43
C PHE A 26 -5.29 -4.90 13.66
N ASP A 27 -4.59 -4.73 14.79
CA ASP A 27 -3.54 -5.65 15.23
C ASP A 27 -4.17 -7.02 15.61
N PRO A 28 -3.78 -8.12 14.96
CA PRO A 28 -4.37 -9.43 15.24
C PRO A 28 -4.07 -9.94 16.65
N PHE A 29 -3.14 -9.33 17.38
CA PHE A 29 -2.72 -9.72 18.72
C PHE A 29 -3.17 -8.74 19.82
N ASN A 30 -3.67 -7.55 19.44
CA ASN A 30 -4.12 -6.53 20.37
C ASN A 30 -5.36 -5.80 19.82
N ARG A 31 -6.52 -6.07 20.39
CA ARG A 31 -7.81 -5.51 19.94
C ARG A 31 -7.91 -4.00 20.08
N ASP A 32 -7.12 -3.41 21.00
CA ASP A 32 -7.13 -1.98 21.25
C ASP A 32 -6.18 -1.21 20.33
N HIS A 33 -5.35 -1.94 19.55
CA HIS A 33 -4.37 -1.36 18.66
C HIS A 33 -4.83 -1.45 17.20
N ALA A 34 -4.79 -0.29 16.51
CA ALA A 34 -5.15 -0.20 15.10
C ALA A 34 -4.40 0.94 14.40
N PHE A 35 -4.28 0.82 13.09
CA PHE A 35 -3.80 1.89 12.21
C PHE A 35 -4.85 2.31 11.19
N ILE A 36 -4.85 3.60 10.83
CA ILE A 36 -5.54 4.11 9.65
C ILE A 36 -4.50 4.60 8.65
N ALA A 37 -4.52 4.02 7.45
CA ALA A 37 -3.73 4.45 6.31
C ALA A 37 -4.49 5.56 5.57
N THR A 38 -3.91 6.77 5.52
CA THR A 38 -4.59 7.94 4.95
C THR A 38 -3.70 8.67 3.93
N THR A 39 -4.32 9.45 3.07
CA THR A 39 -3.63 10.49 2.30
C THR A 39 -3.51 11.78 3.12
N ASP A 40 -2.56 12.63 2.79
CA ASP A 40 -2.29 13.97 3.34
C ASP A 40 -1.83 14.03 4.80
N ILE A 41 -2.19 13.08 5.63
CA ILE A 41 -1.80 13.02 7.04
C ILE A 41 -1.05 11.72 7.42
N GLY A 42 -0.83 10.84 6.44
CA GLY A 42 0.02 9.67 6.55
C GLY A 42 -0.61 8.52 7.35
N LEU A 43 0.05 8.11 8.41
CA LEU A 43 -0.38 6.98 9.26
C LEU A 43 -0.86 7.47 10.61
N MET A 44 -2.06 7.08 10.98
CA MET A 44 -2.64 7.34 12.30
C MET A 44 -2.70 6.04 13.09
N GLU A 45 -2.50 6.13 14.41
CA GLU A 45 -2.47 5.01 15.34
C GLU A 45 -3.46 5.22 16.48
N SER A 46 -4.15 4.16 16.85
CA SER A 46 -4.95 4.06 18.06
C SER A 46 -4.42 2.94 18.94
N ASN A 47 -4.42 3.17 20.26
CA ASN A 47 -4.05 2.21 21.28
C ASN A 47 -5.18 2.01 22.32
N ASP A 48 -6.40 2.39 21.98
CA ASP A 48 -7.54 2.40 22.89
C ASP A 48 -8.86 1.93 22.22
N GLY A 49 -8.75 1.00 21.25
CA GLY A 49 -9.91 0.43 20.57
C GLY A 49 -10.56 1.40 19.59
N ALA A 50 -9.78 2.28 18.98
CA ALA A 50 -10.23 3.30 18.03
C ALA A 50 -11.03 4.47 18.65
N GLU A 51 -11.00 4.64 19.98
CA GLU A 51 -11.63 5.79 20.63
C GLU A 51 -10.86 7.08 20.38
N SER A 52 -9.53 7.02 20.28
CA SER A 52 -8.69 8.17 19.93
C SER A 52 -7.53 7.79 19.04
N TRP A 53 -7.04 8.79 18.27
CA TRP A 53 -6.01 8.61 17.26
C TRP A 53 -4.87 9.60 17.44
N SER A 54 -3.64 9.15 17.18
CA SER A 54 -2.44 9.97 17.14
C SER A 54 -1.67 9.74 15.85
N SER A 55 -0.86 10.73 15.42
CA SER A 55 0.00 10.55 14.26
C SER A 55 1.11 9.55 14.56
N ALA A 56 1.21 8.50 13.76
CA ALA A 56 2.28 7.52 13.80
C ALA A 56 3.48 7.89 12.91
N THR A 57 3.49 9.09 12.32
CA THR A 57 4.54 9.51 11.36
C THR A 57 5.63 10.38 11.98
N VAL A 58 5.51 10.71 13.25
CA VAL A 58 6.42 11.64 13.94
C VAL A 58 7.39 10.88 14.83
N ASN A 59 8.70 11.13 14.65
CA ASN A 59 9.80 10.67 15.53
C ASN A 59 9.97 9.15 15.72
N ASN A 60 9.54 8.33 14.74
CA ASN A 60 9.60 6.87 14.84
C ASN A 60 10.35 6.18 13.69
N GLY A 61 11.23 6.90 13.00
CA GLY A 61 12.09 6.33 11.95
C GLY A 61 11.54 6.45 10.52
N ILE A 62 10.36 7.03 10.35
CA ILE A 62 9.77 7.23 9.02
C ILE A 62 10.47 8.40 8.29
N PRO A 63 10.99 8.21 7.07
CA PRO A 63 11.59 9.30 6.31
C PRO A 63 10.61 10.45 6.05
N ARG A 64 11.04 11.68 6.27
CA ARG A 64 10.18 12.87 6.13
C ARG A 64 9.55 13.01 4.73
N SER A 65 10.25 12.58 3.70
CA SER A 65 9.73 12.60 2.32
C SER A 65 8.63 11.57 2.04
N TRP A 66 8.35 10.65 2.98
CA TRP A 66 7.37 9.57 2.82
C TRP A 66 6.10 9.76 3.65
N ILE A 67 6.06 10.75 4.53
CA ILE A 67 4.99 10.89 5.55
C ILE A 67 3.66 11.43 5.02
N ASN A 68 3.58 11.85 3.76
CA ASN A 68 2.35 12.45 3.25
C ASN A 68 1.20 11.44 3.17
N SER A 69 1.47 10.24 2.63
CA SER A 69 0.43 9.24 2.40
C SER A 69 0.89 7.85 2.81
N THR A 70 0.02 7.14 3.49
CA THR A 70 0.10 5.69 3.66
C THR A 70 -1.02 5.06 2.84
N TYR A 71 -0.67 4.29 1.81
CA TYR A 71 -1.66 3.67 0.93
C TYR A 71 -2.15 2.33 1.43
N TRP A 72 -1.35 1.65 2.25
CA TRP A 72 -1.68 0.36 2.82
C TRP A 72 -0.80 0.05 4.03
N LEU A 73 -1.33 -0.80 4.90
CA LEU A 73 -0.58 -1.43 6.00
C LEU A 73 -1.06 -2.87 6.13
N THR A 74 -0.15 -3.78 6.42
CA THR A 74 -0.50 -5.17 6.72
C THR A 74 0.28 -5.65 7.95
N PHE A 75 -0.43 -6.21 8.94
CA PHE A 75 0.18 -6.93 10.05
C PHE A 75 0.56 -8.35 9.62
N ASP A 76 1.63 -8.88 10.19
CA ASP A 76 1.88 -10.31 10.14
C ASP A 76 0.83 -11.03 11.00
N PRO A 77 0.02 -11.93 10.42
CA PRO A 77 -1.05 -12.60 11.17
C PRO A 77 -0.55 -13.60 12.20
N GLN A 78 0.75 -13.90 12.21
CA GLN A 78 1.34 -14.96 13.06
C GLN A 78 2.57 -14.49 13.85
N VAL A 79 3.04 -13.25 13.64
CA VAL A 79 4.19 -12.66 14.35
C VAL A 79 3.75 -11.37 15.02
N LYS A 80 3.62 -11.43 16.35
CA LYS A 80 3.19 -10.27 17.15
C LYS A 80 4.14 -9.09 16.96
N GLY A 81 3.55 -7.90 16.78
CA GLY A 81 4.28 -6.63 16.67
C GLY A 81 4.89 -6.36 15.30
N LYS A 82 4.77 -7.30 14.36
CA LYS A 82 5.33 -7.14 13.01
C LYS A 82 4.28 -6.66 12.01
N ALA A 83 4.64 -5.61 11.28
CA ALA A 83 3.81 -5.06 10.20
C ALA A 83 4.66 -4.37 9.13
N TRP A 84 4.08 -4.21 7.94
CA TRP A 84 4.67 -3.45 6.85
C TRP A 84 3.72 -2.35 6.40
N ALA A 85 4.26 -1.18 6.06
CA ALA A 85 3.50 -0.04 5.57
C ALA A 85 3.98 0.42 4.19
N ALA A 86 3.02 0.70 3.31
CA ALA A 86 3.22 1.23 1.96
C ALA A 86 3.13 2.76 1.99
N MET A 87 4.27 3.42 1.85
CA MET A 87 4.42 4.85 2.04
C MET A 87 4.62 5.61 0.75
N SER A 88 4.19 6.87 0.74
CA SER A 88 4.41 7.80 -0.37
C SER A 88 4.45 9.25 0.08
N GLY A 89 5.34 10.02 -0.53
CA GLY A 89 5.30 11.48 -0.49
C GLY A 89 4.31 12.10 -1.46
N THR A 90 3.64 11.28 -2.28
CA THR A 90 2.64 11.73 -3.26
C THR A 90 1.25 11.30 -2.79
N HIS A 91 0.35 12.25 -2.68
CA HIS A 91 -1.03 12.01 -2.27
C HIS A 91 -1.95 11.73 -3.47
N ASP A 92 -3.16 11.26 -3.17
CA ASP A 92 -4.26 11.14 -4.13
C ASP A 92 -3.97 10.29 -5.39
N LEU A 93 -3.04 9.35 -5.35
CA LEU A 93 -2.93 8.37 -6.42
C LEU A 93 -4.15 7.43 -6.39
N PRO A 94 -4.65 7.02 -7.53
CA PRO A 94 -4.21 7.25 -8.90
C PRO A 94 -4.96 8.38 -9.61
N ARG A 95 -5.22 9.51 -8.98
CA ARG A 95 -5.97 10.60 -9.61
C ARG A 95 -5.19 11.30 -10.74
N PRO A 96 -5.86 11.67 -11.86
CA PRO A 96 -5.21 12.25 -13.05
C PRO A 96 -4.37 13.47 -12.77
N LYS A 97 -4.85 14.38 -11.91
CA LYS A 97 -4.13 15.62 -11.58
C LYS A 97 -2.73 15.38 -11.01
N MET A 98 -2.55 14.26 -10.29
CA MET A 98 -1.28 13.93 -9.67
C MET A 98 -0.29 13.34 -10.67
N TRP A 99 -0.78 12.62 -11.66
CA TRP A 99 0.05 12.04 -12.72
C TRP A 99 0.55 13.09 -13.70
N ARG A 100 -0.23 14.13 -13.95
CA ARG A 100 0.16 15.25 -14.84
C ARG A 100 1.29 16.08 -14.27
N ARG A 101 1.38 16.19 -12.95
CA ARG A 101 2.33 17.08 -12.26
C ARG A 101 3.66 16.42 -11.93
N SER A 102 3.68 15.11 -11.85
CA SER A 102 4.86 14.38 -11.39
C SER A 102 5.13 13.19 -12.29
N GLY A 103 6.26 13.18 -12.98
CA GLY A 103 6.78 11.94 -13.55
C GLY A 103 7.10 10.94 -12.44
N ILE A 104 7.14 9.65 -12.75
CA ILE A 104 7.44 8.60 -11.76
C ILE A 104 8.80 8.80 -11.06
N SER A 105 9.74 9.46 -11.72
CA SER A 105 11.05 9.82 -11.14
C SER A 105 10.95 10.75 -9.93
N ASN A 106 9.83 11.45 -9.77
CA ASN A 106 9.60 12.38 -8.66
C ASN A 106 8.84 11.75 -7.51
N TYR A 107 8.37 10.51 -7.65
CA TYR A 107 7.69 9.82 -6.56
C TYR A 107 8.69 9.46 -5.47
N LYS A 108 8.39 9.95 -4.25
CA LYS A 108 9.10 9.59 -3.03
C LYS A 108 8.25 8.59 -2.26
N GLY A 109 8.89 7.66 -1.60
CA GLY A 109 8.19 6.64 -0.85
C GLY A 109 8.98 5.33 -0.83
N GLY A 110 8.41 4.35 -0.14
CA GLY A 110 9.00 3.04 0.01
C GLY A 110 8.18 2.18 0.96
N ILE A 111 8.78 1.07 1.37
CA ILE A 111 8.21 0.13 2.32
C ILE A 111 8.90 0.30 3.65
N LEU A 112 8.10 0.40 4.70
CA LEU A 112 8.56 0.36 6.08
C LEU A 112 8.20 -0.97 6.73
N VAL A 113 9.01 -1.42 7.67
CA VAL A 113 8.71 -2.53 8.57
C VAL A 113 8.79 -2.06 10.02
N THR A 114 7.89 -2.56 10.85
CA THR A 114 7.99 -2.52 12.30
C THR A 114 8.08 -3.93 12.86
N GLU A 115 8.81 -4.09 13.97
CA GLU A 115 8.89 -5.32 14.75
C GLU A 115 8.31 -5.13 16.18
N ASN A 116 7.78 -3.93 16.46
CA ASN A 116 7.34 -3.52 17.80
C ASN A 116 6.01 -2.74 17.75
N SER A 117 5.07 -3.21 16.93
CA SER A 117 3.71 -2.65 16.81
C SER A 117 3.70 -1.14 16.47
N GLY A 118 4.65 -0.66 15.64
CA GLY A 118 4.66 0.73 15.19
C GLY A 118 5.45 1.70 16.07
N ALA A 119 5.98 1.26 17.23
CA ALA A 119 6.80 2.12 18.08
C ALA A 119 8.07 2.62 17.36
N SER A 120 8.57 1.85 16.40
CA SER A 120 9.60 2.29 15.46
C SER A 120 9.44 1.62 14.09
N TRP A 121 9.88 2.31 13.04
CA TRP A 121 9.81 1.87 11.66
C TRP A 121 11.18 1.92 10.99
N GLN A 122 11.45 1.00 10.08
CA GLN A 122 12.67 0.95 9.29
C GLN A 122 12.36 0.81 7.81
N PRO A 123 12.99 1.59 6.92
CA PRO A 123 12.91 1.38 5.47
C PRO A 123 13.50 0.04 5.05
N VAL A 124 12.77 -0.70 4.20
CA VAL A 124 13.15 -2.04 3.71
C VAL A 124 12.94 -2.19 2.19
N SER A 125 13.01 -1.11 1.43
CA SER A 125 12.76 -1.11 -0.01
C SER A 125 13.93 -0.56 -0.85
N ALA A 126 15.18 -0.75 -0.38
CA ALA A 126 16.36 -0.21 -1.06
C ALA A 126 16.47 -0.69 -2.52
N ASP A 127 16.17 -1.95 -2.80
CA ASP A 127 16.23 -2.53 -4.16
C ASP A 127 15.14 -1.97 -5.09
N ILE A 128 14.02 -1.48 -4.55
CA ILE A 128 12.98 -0.82 -5.33
C ILE A 128 13.39 0.61 -5.66
N GLY A 129 14.18 1.23 -4.79
CA GLY A 129 14.49 2.65 -4.80
C GLY A 129 13.25 3.49 -4.48
N GLU A 130 13.38 4.81 -4.59
CA GLU A 130 12.28 5.74 -4.33
C GLU A 130 11.09 5.48 -5.26
N ALA A 131 9.94 5.19 -4.68
CA ALA A 131 8.69 4.94 -5.39
C ALA A 131 7.48 5.17 -4.48
N ALA A 132 6.35 5.59 -5.04
CA ALA A 132 5.08 5.53 -4.33
C ALA A 132 4.66 4.05 -4.22
N ILE A 133 4.69 3.50 -3.01
CA ILE A 133 4.20 2.14 -2.79
C ILE A 133 2.72 2.22 -2.46
N THR A 134 1.90 1.48 -3.20
CA THR A 134 0.44 1.58 -3.11
C THR A 134 -0.22 0.38 -2.43
N HIS A 135 0.48 -0.75 -2.38
CA HIS A 135 -0.03 -1.95 -1.69
C HIS A 135 1.10 -2.88 -1.27
N ILE A 136 0.89 -3.60 -0.19
CA ILE A 136 1.71 -4.72 0.26
C ILE A 136 0.78 -5.87 0.60
N LEU A 137 1.05 -7.02 0.00
CA LEU A 137 0.38 -8.29 0.28
C LEU A 137 1.38 -9.23 0.94
N ILE A 138 1.00 -9.81 2.07
CA ILE A 138 1.73 -10.91 2.71
C ILE A 138 1.15 -12.24 2.27
N ASP A 139 2.00 -13.21 1.95
CA ASP A 139 1.57 -14.60 1.84
C ASP A 139 1.54 -15.25 3.24
N PRO A 140 0.35 -15.50 3.81
CA PRO A 140 0.22 -16.01 5.17
C PRO A 140 0.73 -17.45 5.31
N LEU A 141 0.88 -18.19 4.21
CA LEU A 141 1.38 -19.57 4.19
C LEU A 141 2.90 -19.65 4.12
N SER A 142 3.58 -18.55 3.85
CA SER A 142 5.05 -18.48 3.85
C SER A 142 5.64 -18.60 5.26
N ALA A 143 6.91 -19.00 5.34
CA ALA A 143 7.59 -19.18 6.63
C ALA A 143 7.63 -17.87 7.44
N LYS A 144 7.33 -17.94 8.74
CA LYS A 144 7.23 -16.78 9.64
C LYS A 144 8.50 -15.92 9.71
N ASN A 145 9.66 -16.56 9.61
CA ASN A 145 10.97 -15.89 9.63
C ASN A 145 11.42 -15.38 8.27
N ASN A 146 10.77 -15.83 7.18
CA ASN A 146 11.08 -15.44 5.81
C ASN A 146 9.77 -15.27 5.02
N ARG A 147 9.00 -14.24 5.39
CA ARG A 147 7.72 -13.97 4.73
C ARG A 147 7.90 -13.67 3.25
N THR A 148 7.07 -14.29 2.44
CA THR A 148 6.87 -13.87 1.05
C THR A 148 5.93 -12.67 1.05
N LEU A 149 6.40 -11.58 0.43
CA LEU A 149 5.67 -10.33 0.29
C LEU A 149 5.60 -9.95 -1.19
N TYR A 150 4.50 -9.30 -1.55
CA TYR A 150 4.33 -8.67 -2.86
C TYR A 150 4.03 -7.19 -2.65
N ALA A 151 4.70 -6.33 -3.42
CA ALA A 151 4.51 -4.88 -3.33
C ALA A 151 4.13 -4.30 -4.69
N CYS A 152 3.15 -3.40 -4.69
CA CYS A 152 2.81 -2.58 -5.84
C CYS A 152 3.57 -1.25 -5.76
N ALA A 153 4.50 -1.03 -6.69
CA ALA A 153 5.23 0.22 -6.84
C ALA A 153 4.66 0.99 -8.06
N PHE A 154 4.02 2.12 -7.80
CA PHE A 154 3.29 2.88 -8.80
C PHE A 154 4.23 3.42 -9.89
N GLY A 155 4.03 2.99 -11.13
CA GLY A 155 4.90 3.28 -12.27
C GLY A 155 6.11 2.37 -12.42
N LYS A 156 6.36 1.45 -11.47
CA LYS A 156 7.44 0.46 -11.53
C LYS A 156 6.93 -0.99 -11.54
N GLY A 157 5.63 -1.20 -11.31
CA GLY A 157 4.99 -2.52 -11.34
C GLY A 157 5.06 -3.26 -10.01
N VAL A 158 5.23 -4.58 -10.09
CA VAL A 158 5.18 -5.50 -8.93
C VAL A 158 6.59 -5.93 -8.54
N TYR A 159 6.81 -5.99 -7.24
CA TYR A 159 8.01 -6.54 -6.62
C TYR A 159 7.65 -7.67 -5.66
N LYS A 160 8.51 -8.67 -5.57
CA LYS A 160 8.39 -9.81 -4.68
C LYS A 160 9.61 -9.89 -3.78
N SER A 161 9.37 -10.15 -2.51
CA SER A 161 10.39 -10.54 -1.52
C SER A 161 10.08 -11.93 -1.00
N THR A 162 11.10 -12.72 -0.70
CA THR A 162 10.98 -14.06 -0.07
C THR A 162 11.72 -14.13 1.27
N ASP A 163 12.14 -12.98 1.80
CA ASP A 163 12.96 -12.88 3.01
C ASP A 163 12.43 -11.84 4.01
N GLY A 164 11.12 -11.56 3.95
CA GLY A 164 10.44 -10.63 4.86
C GLY A 164 10.64 -9.16 4.51
N GLY A 165 10.99 -8.86 3.25
CA GLY A 165 11.17 -7.50 2.75
C GLY A 165 12.62 -7.01 2.81
N LYS A 166 13.60 -7.86 3.12
CA LYS A 166 15.01 -7.48 3.15
C LYS A 166 15.56 -7.23 1.74
N THR A 167 15.15 -8.08 0.79
CA THR A 167 15.48 -7.93 -0.64
C THR A 167 14.22 -8.02 -1.50
N TRP A 168 14.23 -7.34 -2.65
CA TRP A 168 13.11 -7.25 -3.56
C TRP A 168 13.52 -7.48 -5.00
N GLN A 169 12.72 -8.28 -5.72
CA GLN A 169 12.89 -8.54 -7.14
C GLN A 169 11.66 -8.07 -7.92
N GLN A 170 11.89 -7.34 -9.00
CA GLN A 170 10.80 -6.93 -9.91
C GLN A 170 10.21 -8.14 -10.62
N LYS A 171 8.88 -8.20 -10.70
CA LYS A 171 8.10 -9.30 -11.27
C LYS A 171 7.03 -8.77 -12.23
N ASN A 172 7.48 -8.22 -13.37
CA ASN A 172 6.61 -7.59 -14.37
C ASN A 172 6.41 -8.42 -15.64
N ASN A 173 6.91 -9.65 -15.70
CA ASN A 173 6.80 -10.47 -16.89
C ASN A 173 5.32 -10.73 -17.28
N GLY A 174 4.90 -10.26 -18.46
CA GLY A 174 3.52 -10.33 -18.95
C GLY A 174 2.66 -9.11 -18.58
N ILE A 175 3.14 -8.15 -17.79
CA ILE A 175 2.47 -6.87 -17.58
C ILE A 175 2.83 -5.93 -18.73
N GLU A 176 1.81 -5.38 -19.37
CA GLU A 176 1.98 -4.46 -20.50
C GLU A 176 2.42 -3.05 -20.05
N GLY A 177 3.15 -2.37 -20.94
CA GLY A 177 3.59 -0.99 -20.75
C GLY A 177 4.95 -0.86 -20.07
N LYS A 178 5.61 0.28 -20.33
CA LYS A 178 6.96 0.58 -19.78
C LYS A 178 6.91 0.99 -18.32
N GLU A 179 5.81 1.58 -17.90
CA GLU A 179 5.59 2.13 -16.56
C GLU A 179 4.29 1.55 -15.98
N PRO A 180 4.31 0.28 -15.50
CA PRO A 180 3.11 -0.32 -14.95
C PRO A 180 2.68 0.38 -13.66
N PHE A 181 1.50 1.01 -13.66
CA PHE A 181 0.92 1.67 -12.50
C PHE A 181 0.21 0.64 -11.60
N ALA A 182 0.97 -0.29 -11.04
CA ALA A 182 0.47 -1.29 -10.11
C ALA A 182 -0.21 -0.63 -8.91
N TRP A 183 -1.46 -1.00 -8.65
CA TRP A 183 -2.29 -0.33 -7.64
C TRP A 183 -2.65 -1.23 -6.48
N ARG A 184 -3.26 -2.38 -6.76
CA ARG A 184 -3.69 -3.35 -5.75
C ARG A 184 -3.37 -4.75 -6.21
N ILE A 185 -2.95 -5.58 -5.28
CA ILE A 185 -2.70 -7.01 -5.49
C ILE A 185 -3.45 -7.80 -4.42
N THR A 186 -4.12 -8.87 -4.80
CA THR A 186 -4.81 -9.76 -3.87
C THR A 186 -4.46 -11.22 -4.19
N ARG A 187 -4.65 -12.09 -3.20
CA ARG A 187 -4.41 -13.52 -3.30
C ARG A 187 -5.71 -14.26 -3.01
N ARG A 188 -6.10 -15.16 -3.90
CA ARG A 188 -7.20 -16.07 -3.65
C ARG A 188 -6.74 -17.15 -2.64
N GLU A 189 -7.49 -17.30 -1.54
CA GLU A 189 -7.07 -18.16 -0.44
C GLU A 189 -7.01 -19.65 -0.82
N GLN A 190 -7.94 -20.09 -1.69
CA GLN A 190 -8.12 -21.51 -2.04
C GLN A 190 -6.91 -22.13 -2.75
N ASP A 191 -6.23 -21.38 -3.59
CA ASP A 191 -5.19 -21.90 -4.49
C ASP A 191 -3.95 -21.00 -4.63
N GLY A 192 -3.97 -19.84 -3.98
CA GLY A 192 -2.83 -18.93 -4.00
C GLY A 192 -2.69 -18.09 -5.27
N VAL A 193 -3.65 -18.16 -6.18
CA VAL A 193 -3.68 -17.34 -7.39
C VAL A 193 -3.68 -15.87 -7.03
N LEU A 194 -2.80 -15.11 -7.69
CA LEU A 194 -2.69 -13.67 -7.51
C LEU A 194 -3.47 -12.92 -8.58
N PHE A 195 -4.11 -11.82 -8.17
CA PHE A 195 -4.74 -10.86 -9.07
C PHE A 195 -4.16 -9.48 -8.82
N LEU A 196 -3.87 -8.75 -9.89
CA LEU A 196 -3.25 -7.44 -9.85
C LEU A 196 -4.10 -6.44 -10.63
N VAL A 197 -4.41 -5.32 -10.01
CA VAL A 197 -4.96 -4.13 -10.69
C VAL A 197 -3.81 -3.23 -11.10
N VAL A 198 -3.74 -2.93 -12.41
CA VAL A 198 -2.84 -1.93 -12.97
C VAL A 198 -3.69 -0.79 -13.52
N CYS A 199 -3.46 0.41 -12.99
CA CYS A 199 -4.04 1.62 -13.53
C CYS A 199 -3.28 2.02 -14.79
N ARG A 200 -3.99 2.40 -15.86
CA ARG A 200 -3.36 2.89 -17.09
C ARG A 200 -3.33 4.40 -17.12
N ARG A 201 -2.27 4.92 -17.67
CA ARG A 201 -2.13 6.32 -18.07
C ARG A 201 -2.30 6.39 -19.58
N GLY A 202 -3.22 7.22 -20.07
CA GLY A 202 -3.30 7.53 -21.49
C GLY A 202 -2.03 8.20 -22.00
N GLU A 203 -1.77 8.14 -23.31
CA GLU A 203 -0.58 8.74 -23.93
C GLU A 203 -0.46 10.26 -23.66
N ASP A 204 -1.58 10.94 -23.50
CA ASP A 204 -1.68 12.37 -23.14
C ASP A 204 -1.51 12.64 -21.63
N GLY A 205 -1.27 11.59 -20.83
CA GLY A 205 -1.18 11.70 -19.37
C GLY A 205 -2.53 11.79 -18.66
N SER A 206 -3.66 11.64 -19.37
CA SER A 206 -4.97 11.50 -18.74
C SER A 206 -5.16 10.14 -18.14
N ILE A 207 -5.97 10.03 -17.09
CA ILE A 207 -6.53 8.74 -16.68
C ILE A 207 -7.86 8.59 -17.35
N GLY A 208 -8.12 7.37 -17.76
CA GLY A 208 -9.48 6.92 -17.92
C GLY A 208 -10.19 7.55 -19.09
N ASN A 209 -9.66 7.32 -20.26
CA ASN A 209 -10.54 7.01 -21.36
C ASN A 209 -11.00 5.57 -21.18
N GLU A 210 -12.20 5.27 -21.59
CA GLU A 210 -12.82 3.96 -21.56
C GLU A 210 -11.82 2.85 -21.89
N GLY A 211 -11.61 1.93 -20.97
CA GLY A 211 -10.70 0.80 -21.16
C GLY A 211 -9.28 0.93 -20.56
N ASP A 212 -8.99 1.97 -19.79
CA ASP A 212 -7.65 2.29 -19.27
C ASP A 212 -7.23 1.54 -17.99
N GLY A 213 -7.96 0.59 -17.52
CA GLY A 213 -7.53 -0.27 -16.43
C GLY A 213 -7.29 -1.68 -16.91
N ALA A 214 -6.46 -2.42 -16.23
CA ALA A 214 -6.24 -3.84 -16.51
C ALA A 214 -6.19 -4.63 -15.21
N VAL A 215 -6.74 -5.83 -15.25
CA VAL A 215 -6.55 -6.86 -14.24
C VAL A 215 -5.67 -7.95 -14.82
N TYR A 216 -4.66 -8.34 -14.07
CA TYR A 216 -3.78 -9.43 -14.41
C TYR A 216 -3.94 -10.56 -13.40
N ARG A 217 -3.71 -11.78 -13.86
CA ARG A 217 -3.71 -13.00 -13.06
C ARG A 217 -2.34 -13.66 -13.15
N SER A 218 -1.86 -14.17 -12.01
CA SER A 218 -0.66 -15.01 -11.91
C SER A 218 -1.00 -16.30 -11.18
N ASP A 219 -0.63 -17.43 -11.76
CA ASP A 219 -0.83 -18.78 -11.21
C ASP A 219 0.51 -19.35 -10.61
N ASP A 220 1.61 -18.59 -10.71
CA ASP A 220 2.97 -19.03 -10.41
C ASP A 220 3.68 -18.14 -9.39
N GLY A 221 2.92 -17.45 -8.54
CA GLY A 221 3.48 -16.61 -7.48
C GLY A 221 4.19 -15.35 -7.99
N ALA A 222 3.59 -14.70 -8.98
CA ALA A 222 4.03 -13.49 -9.64
C ALA A 222 5.24 -13.65 -10.60
N GLU A 223 5.64 -14.87 -10.97
CA GLU A 223 6.70 -15.06 -11.95
C GLU A 223 6.24 -14.64 -13.35
N THR A 224 4.96 -14.93 -13.69
CA THR A 224 4.33 -14.45 -14.92
C THR A 224 2.92 -13.93 -14.68
N TRP A 225 2.50 -12.97 -15.51
CA TRP A 225 1.19 -12.34 -15.45
C TRP A 225 0.46 -12.48 -16.78
N LYS A 226 -0.84 -12.79 -16.72
CA LYS A 226 -1.73 -12.86 -17.87
C LYS A 226 -2.82 -11.83 -17.70
N LYS A 227 -2.98 -10.97 -18.71
CA LYS A 227 -4.07 -9.98 -18.74
C LYS A 227 -5.41 -10.70 -18.83
N MET A 228 -6.33 -10.30 -17.97
CA MET A 228 -7.69 -10.81 -17.97
C MET A 228 -8.57 -10.01 -18.93
N LEU A 229 -9.48 -10.69 -19.58
CA LEU A 229 -10.58 -10.04 -20.31
C LEU A 229 -11.58 -9.53 -19.26
N LEU A 230 -11.84 -8.24 -19.29
CA LEU A 230 -12.87 -7.61 -18.47
C LEU A 230 -14.15 -7.44 -19.31
N PRO A 231 -15.34 -7.38 -18.68
CA PRO A 231 -16.57 -7.04 -19.39
C PRO A 231 -16.41 -5.72 -20.15
N GLN A 232 -17.07 -5.60 -21.30
CA GLN A 232 -16.93 -4.47 -22.23
C GLN A 232 -17.21 -3.09 -21.60
N GLU A 233 -18.02 -3.06 -20.54
CA GLU A 233 -18.41 -1.83 -19.82
C GLU A 233 -17.52 -1.53 -18.61
N THR A 234 -16.43 -2.29 -18.41
CA THR A 234 -15.54 -2.09 -17.28
C THR A 234 -14.53 -1.00 -17.58
N ASN A 235 -14.71 0.13 -16.94
CA ASN A 235 -13.82 1.28 -17.04
C ASN A 235 -12.99 1.43 -15.76
N GLY A 236 -11.65 1.34 -15.88
CA GLY A 236 -10.71 1.65 -14.81
C GLY A 236 -10.92 0.85 -13.51
N PRO A 237 -10.63 -0.47 -13.47
CA PRO A 237 -10.74 -1.23 -12.22
C PRO A 237 -9.86 -0.62 -11.14
N MET A 238 -10.44 -0.42 -9.94
CA MET A 238 -9.76 0.23 -8.82
C MET A 238 -9.62 -0.67 -7.59
N SER A 239 -10.38 -1.76 -7.53
CA SER A 239 -10.36 -2.69 -6.40
C SER A 239 -10.72 -4.10 -6.85
N LEU A 240 -10.21 -5.07 -6.11
CA LEU A 240 -10.57 -6.49 -6.18
C LEU A 240 -11.06 -6.92 -4.81
N VAL A 241 -12.15 -7.66 -4.76
CA VAL A 241 -12.75 -8.20 -3.55
C VAL A 241 -12.79 -9.71 -3.65
#